data_803997ae0034d81a6ad1de6ace64b3ac
#
_entry.id   803997ae0034d81a6ad1de6ace64b3ac
#
_cell.length_a   1.000
_cell.length_b   1.000
_cell.length_c   1.000
_cell.angle_alpha   90.00
_cell.angle_beta   90.00
_cell.angle_gamma   90.00
#
_symmetry.space_group_name_H-M   'P 1'
#
loop_
_entity.id
_entity.type
_entity.pdbx_description
1 polymer ?
#
loop_
_entity_poly.entity_id
_entity_poly.type
_entity_poly.pdbx_seq_one_letter_code
_entity_poly.pdbx_strand_id
1 'polypeptide(L)'
;MSKIELTHIDKYYGKNHVLKDLNLTIEDGDFMTLLGPSGCGKTTTLRVVSGLEKPQNGIILMDGKEIVNAAEAYYAPPSQRNLNLVFQSYALFPHLNIWENIAYGLRVAKLPQDEIIRRTNDVVELM
;
A
#
# COMPACT_ATOMS: atom_id res chain seq x y z
N MET A 1 1.55 8.49 -11.46
CA MET A 1 2.33 7.46 -10.76
C MET A 1 3.44 8.11 -9.97
N SER A 2 4.10 7.36 -9.09
CA SER A 2 5.03 8.00 -8.15
C SER A 2 6.32 7.19 -8.04
N LYS A 3 7.43 7.89 -7.88
CA LYS A 3 8.71 7.29 -7.55
C LYS A 3 8.76 7.02 -6.04
N ILE A 4 9.16 5.82 -5.65
CA ILE A 4 9.27 5.42 -4.23
C ILE A 4 10.71 5.02 -3.95
N GLU A 5 11.29 5.61 -2.90
CA GLU A 5 12.66 5.33 -2.48
C GLU A 5 12.67 4.89 -1.03
N LEU A 6 13.17 3.68 -0.78
CA LEU A 6 13.39 3.15 0.56
C LEU A 6 14.89 3.16 0.84
N THR A 7 15.30 3.72 1.98
CA THR A 7 16.70 3.85 2.35
C THR A 7 16.91 3.35 3.77
N HIS A 8 17.78 2.37 3.92
CA HIS A 8 18.19 1.79 5.21
C HIS A 8 17.01 1.37 6.09
N ILE A 9 16.05 0.69 5.50
CA ILE A 9 14.84 0.25 6.21
C ILE A 9 15.13 -0.99 7.04
N ASP A 10 14.90 -0.88 8.34
CA ASP A 10 14.92 -2.01 9.28
C ASP A 10 13.55 -2.19 9.89
N LYS A 11 13.06 -3.42 9.90
CA LYS A 11 11.80 -3.77 10.55
C LYS A 11 12.00 -4.98 11.45
N TYR A 12 11.62 -4.81 12.70
CA TYR A 12 11.64 -5.87 13.71
C TYR A 12 10.22 -6.18 14.18
N TYR A 13 9.95 -7.46 14.38
CA TYR A 13 8.80 -7.93 15.15
C TYR A 13 9.37 -8.56 16.43
N GLY A 14 9.33 -7.81 17.54
CA GLY A 14 10.02 -8.21 18.75
C GLY A 14 11.52 -8.32 18.50
N LYS A 15 12.07 -9.52 18.64
CA LYS A 15 13.49 -9.81 18.39
C LYS A 15 13.76 -10.26 16.95
N ASN A 16 12.72 -10.48 16.16
CA ASN A 16 12.86 -10.97 14.80
C ASN A 16 13.10 -9.81 13.83
N HIS A 17 14.31 -9.75 13.26
CA HIS A 17 14.72 -8.73 12.28
C HIS A 17 14.29 -9.17 10.88
N VAL A 18 13.13 -8.72 10.43
CA VAL A 18 12.50 -9.15 9.17
C VAL A 18 13.05 -8.40 7.96
N LEU A 19 13.19 -7.09 8.06
CA LEU A 19 13.83 -6.27 7.02
C LEU A 19 15.16 -5.76 7.56
N LYS A 20 16.24 -6.01 6.82
CA LYS A 20 17.62 -5.74 7.23
C LYS A 20 18.26 -4.78 6.23
N ASP A 21 18.40 -3.52 6.61
CA ASP A 21 19.03 -2.48 5.78
C ASP A 21 18.51 -2.51 4.34
N LEU A 22 17.18 -2.54 4.20
CA LEU A 22 16.55 -2.60 2.88
C LEU A 22 16.67 -1.28 2.15
N ASN A 23 17.28 -1.34 0.97
CA ASN A 23 17.39 -0.21 0.05
C ASN A 23 16.72 -0.60 -1.26
N LEU A 24 15.74 0.17 -1.69
CA LEU A 24 14.95 -0.16 -2.87
C LEU A 24 14.44 1.13 -3.51
N THR A 25 14.56 1.21 -4.82
CA THR A 25 13.98 2.32 -5.59
C THR A 25 13.02 1.77 -6.62
N ILE A 26 11.80 2.30 -6.65
CA ILE A 26 10.79 1.99 -7.66
C ILE A 26 10.55 3.29 -8.43
N GLU A 27 11.00 3.31 -9.68
CA GLU A 27 10.83 4.48 -10.53
C GLU A 27 9.38 4.66 -10.95
N ASP A 28 9.01 5.88 -11.32
CA ASP A 28 7.69 6.15 -11.87
C ASP A 28 7.46 5.28 -13.11
N GLY A 29 6.31 4.58 -13.11
CA GLY A 29 5.95 3.68 -14.21
C GLY A 29 6.53 2.27 -14.14
N ASP A 30 7.39 1.97 -13.16
CA ASP A 30 7.95 0.64 -13.00
C ASP A 30 6.92 -0.39 -12.58
N PHE A 31 7.13 -1.62 -13.07
CA PHE A 31 6.47 -2.82 -12.56
C PHE A 31 7.51 -3.63 -11.78
N MET A 32 7.51 -3.48 -10.47
CA MET A 32 8.48 -4.12 -9.58
C MET A 32 7.91 -5.40 -8.99
N THR A 33 8.65 -6.50 -9.08
CA THR A 33 8.27 -7.78 -8.50
C THR A 33 9.17 -8.13 -7.33
N LEU A 34 8.58 -8.51 -6.20
CA LEU A 34 9.31 -9.04 -5.04
C LEU A 34 9.16 -10.55 -5.03
N LEU A 35 10.28 -11.25 -5.14
CA LEU A 35 10.31 -12.71 -5.24
C LEU A 35 11.11 -13.31 -4.09
N GLY A 36 10.62 -14.40 -3.54
CA GLY A 36 11.31 -15.11 -2.47
C GLY A 36 10.39 -16.08 -1.74
N PRO A 37 10.94 -16.94 -0.88
CA PRO A 37 10.16 -17.89 -0.10
C PRO A 37 9.28 -17.19 0.94
N SER A 38 8.30 -17.92 1.48
CA SER A 38 7.48 -17.44 2.59
C SER A 38 8.36 -17.00 3.78
N GLY A 39 8.04 -15.87 4.39
CA GLY A 39 8.78 -15.34 5.53
C GLY A 39 10.03 -14.54 5.19
N CYS A 40 10.28 -14.23 3.91
CA CYS A 40 11.47 -13.44 3.51
C CYS A 40 11.25 -11.93 3.56
N GLY A 41 10.10 -11.47 4.02
CA GLY A 41 9.82 -10.03 4.18
C GLY A 41 9.05 -9.36 3.06
N LYS A 42 8.56 -10.09 2.06
CA LYS A 42 7.78 -9.53 0.94
C LYS A 42 6.54 -8.77 1.42
N THR A 43 5.70 -9.44 2.20
CA THR A 43 4.48 -8.83 2.74
C THR A 43 4.81 -7.67 3.68
N THR A 44 5.84 -7.83 4.51
CA THR A 44 6.29 -6.78 5.43
C THR A 44 6.73 -5.55 4.66
N THR A 45 7.48 -5.69 3.57
CA THR A 45 7.91 -4.59 2.71
C THR A 45 6.68 -3.82 2.18
N LEU A 46 5.68 -4.53 1.67
CA LEU A 46 4.45 -3.92 1.16
C LEU A 46 3.70 -3.15 2.25
N ARG A 47 3.62 -3.72 3.46
CA ARG A 47 2.96 -3.07 4.60
C ARG A 47 3.70 -1.84 5.07
N VAL A 48 5.02 -1.87 5.07
CA VAL A 48 5.83 -0.70 5.43
C VAL A 48 5.63 0.43 4.43
N VAL A 49 5.64 0.12 3.13
CA VAL A 49 5.42 1.12 2.08
C VAL A 49 4.02 1.71 2.14
N SER A 50 3.01 0.89 2.41
CA SER A 50 1.61 1.34 2.45
C SER A 50 1.23 2.06 3.75
N GLY A 51 2.05 1.96 4.79
CA GLY A 51 1.80 2.61 6.08
C GLY A 51 1.11 1.75 7.12
N LEU A 52 0.88 0.47 6.84
CA LEU A 52 0.27 -0.45 7.79
C LEU A 52 1.25 -0.92 8.87
N GLU A 53 2.56 -0.82 8.60
CA GLU A 53 3.61 -1.13 9.54
C GLU A 53 4.62 0.01 9.59
N LYS A 54 5.19 0.24 10.77
CA LYS A 54 6.20 1.27 10.99
C LYS A 54 7.58 0.63 11.09
N PRO A 55 8.54 0.98 10.21
CA PRO A 55 9.90 0.50 10.38
C PRO A 55 10.57 1.19 11.56
N GLN A 56 11.51 0.52 12.20
CA GLN A 56 12.26 1.08 13.32
C GLN A 56 13.40 1.98 12.86
N ASN A 57 13.92 1.77 11.65
CA ASN A 57 14.95 2.61 11.05
C ASN A 57 14.64 2.87 9.59
N GLY A 58 15.14 3.98 9.08
CA GLY A 58 15.15 4.29 7.66
C GLY A 58 14.23 5.43 7.26
N ILE A 59 14.29 5.74 5.97
CA ILE A 59 13.53 6.82 5.35
C ILE A 59 12.84 6.28 4.11
N ILE A 60 11.59 6.69 3.90
CA ILE A 60 10.87 6.41 2.66
C ILE A 60 10.46 7.74 2.06
N LEU A 61 10.83 7.94 0.79
CA LEU A 61 10.43 9.09 0.00
C LEU A 61 9.43 8.67 -1.07
N MET A 62 8.42 9.49 -1.28
CA MET A 62 7.48 9.37 -2.40
C MET A 62 7.51 10.67 -3.18
N ASP A 63 8.00 10.61 -4.42
CA ASP A 63 8.23 11.78 -5.27
C ASP A 63 9.09 12.85 -4.56
N GLY A 64 10.12 12.42 -3.84
CA GLY A 64 11.01 13.30 -3.10
C GLY A 64 10.49 13.80 -1.76
N LYS A 65 9.25 13.50 -1.41
CA LYS A 65 8.65 13.89 -0.13
C LYS A 65 8.76 12.77 0.88
N GLU A 66 9.25 13.07 2.09
CA GLU A 66 9.29 12.08 3.16
C GLU A 66 7.89 11.63 3.56
N ILE A 67 7.64 10.32 3.51
CA ILE A 67 6.45 9.69 4.08
C ILE A 67 6.80 8.86 5.32
N VAL A 68 8.06 8.53 5.50
CA VAL A 68 8.60 7.90 6.70
C VAL A 68 9.97 8.49 7.00
N ASN A 69 10.19 8.89 8.24
CA ASN A 69 11.52 9.18 8.80
C ASN A 69 11.56 8.63 10.22
N ALA A 70 12.09 7.42 10.37
CA ALA A 70 12.06 6.72 11.65
C ALA A 70 12.88 7.44 12.74
N ALA A 71 13.98 8.09 12.38
CA ALA A 71 14.81 8.85 13.33
C ALA A 71 14.03 10.01 13.96
N GLU A 72 13.10 10.60 13.24
CA GLU A 72 12.25 11.69 13.71
C GLU A 72 10.87 11.22 14.17
N ALA A 73 10.65 9.90 14.21
CA ALA A 73 9.36 9.28 14.53
C ALA A 73 8.21 9.82 13.64
N TYR A 74 8.53 10.14 12.39
CA TYR A 74 7.55 10.63 11.43
C TYR A 74 7.06 9.50 10.53
N TYR A 75 5.75 9.27 10.54
CA TYR A 75 5.11 8.24 9.72
C TYR A 75 3.81 8.81 9.16
N ALA A 76 3.77 9.08 7.88
CA ALA A 76 2.55 9.53 7.24
C ALA A 76 1.49 8.42 7.31
N PRO A 77 0.22 8.73 7.63
CA PRO A 77 -0.83 7.71 7.65
C PRO A 77 -1.08 7.15 6.24
N PRO A 78 -1.60 5.91 6.13
CA PRO A 78 -1.85 5.30 4.82
C PRO A 78 -2.70 6.17 3.89
N SER A 79 -3.68 6.88 4.43
CA SER A 79 -4.57 7.74 3.66
C SER A 79 -3.86 8.90 2.95
N GLN A 80 -2.68 9.29 3.40
CA GLN A 80 -1.90 10.38 2.83
C GLN A 80 -0.81 9.91 1.86
N ARG A 81 -0.69 8.61 1.65
CA ARG A 81 0.38 8.06 0.80
C ARG A 81 -0.01 7.88 -0.66
N ASN A 82 -1.27 8.11 -1.00
CA ASN A 82 -1.79 7.96 -2.36
C ASN A 82 -1.43 6.60 -2.98
N LEU A 83 -1.52 5.55 -2.17
CA LEU A 83 -1.24 4.16 -2.56
C LEU A 83 -2.46 3.31 -2.30
N ASN A 84 -2.61 2.26 -3.10
CA ASN A 84 -3.60 1.22 -2.87
C ASN A 84 -2.88 -0.11 -2.61
N LEU A 85 -3.41 -0.91 -1.70
CA LEU A 85 -2.89 -2.22 -1.38
C LEU A 85 -3.96 -3.28 -1.65
N VAL A 86 -3.59 -4.28 -2.46
CA VAL A 86 -4.43 -5.46 -2.66
C VAL A 86 -3.95 -6.54 -1.71
N PHE A 87 -4.81 -6.90 -0.73
CA PHE A 87 -4.47 -7.92 0.26
C PHE A 87 -4.56 -9.33 -0.35
N GLN A 88 -3.77 -10.24 0.19
CA GLN A 88 -3.79 -11.64 -0.23
C GLN A 88 -5.16 -12.29 -0.02
N SER A 89 -5.90 -11.86 0.99
CA SER A 89 -7.26 -12.30 1.28
C SER A 89 -8.34 -11.51 0.53
N TYR A 90 -7.91 -10.52 -0.29
CA TYR A 90 -8.76 -9.59 -1.04
C TYR A 90 -9.60 -8.64 -0.17
N ALA A 91 -9.61 -8.79 1.14
CA ALA A 91 -10.24 -7.88 2.11
C ALA A 91 -11.69 -7.50 1.78
N LEU A 92 -12.49 -8.46 1.35
CA LEU A 92 -13.90 -8.23 1.01
C LEU A 92 -14.70 -7.87 2.27
N PHE A 93 -15.65 -6.94 2.10
CA PHE A 93 -16.63 -6.64 3.15
C PHE A 93 -17.72 -7.70 3.14
N PRO A 94 -17.82 -8.58 4.17
CA PRO A 94 -18.74 -9.70 4.14
C PRO A 94 -20.22 -9.31 4.24
N HIS A 95 -20.49 -8.10 4.74
CA HIS A 95 -21.85 -7.57 4.87
C HIS A 95 -22.35 -6.85 3.60
N LEU A 96 -21.50 -6.69 2.59
CA LEU A 96 -21.84 -6.07 1.32
C LEU A 96 -21.88 -7.13 0.21
N ASN A 97 -22.77 -6.94 -0.76
CA ASN A 97 -22.79 -7.81 -1.95
C ASN A 97 -21.64 -7.45 -2.90
N ILE A 98 -21.54 -8.18 -4.03
CA ILE A 98 -20.46 -7.98 -5.00
C ILE A 98 -20.48 -6.56 -5.57
N TRP A 99 -21.65 -6.09 -5.99
CA TRP A 99 -21.80 -4.76 -6.56
C TRP A 99 -21.38 -3.66 -5.58
N GLU A 100 -21.81 -3.78 -4.32
CA GLU A 100 -21.49 -2.83 -3.28
C GLU A 100 -20.01 -2.84 -2.87
N ASN A 101 -19.37 -4.02 -2.88
CA ASN A 101 -17.92 -4.09 -2.67
C ASN A 101 -17.16 -3.31 -3.75
N ILE A 102 -17.57 -3.43 -5.00
CA ILE A 102 -16.95 -2.72 -6.13
C ILE A 102 -17.22 -1.21 -6.02
N ALA A 103 -18.45 -0.85 -5.68
CA ALA A 103 -18.85 0.56 -5.60
C ALA A 103 -18.28 1.30 -4.38
N TYR A 104 -17.78 0.57 -3.38
CA TYR A 104 -17.39 1.15 -2.09
C TYR A 104 -16.40 2.30 -2.21
N GLY A 105 -15.32 2.12 -2.96
CA GLY A 105 -14.31 3.15 -3.14
C GLY A 105 -14.86 4.42 -3.81
N LEU A 106 -15.79 4.26 -4.74
CA LEU A 106 -16.42 5.38 -5.41
C LEU A 106 -17.34 6.17 -4.46
N ARG A 107 -18.01 5.46 -3.55
CA ARG A 107 -18.82 6.12 -2.50
C ARG A 107 -17.96 6.88 -1.51
N VAL A 108 -16.83 6.32 -1.11
CA VAL A 108 -15.87 6.99 -0.22
C VAL A 108 -15.33 8.25 -0.88
N ALA A 109 -15.09 8.22 -2.19
CA ALA A 109 -14.65 9.37 -2.97
C ALA A 109 -15.76 10.40 -3.20
N LYS A 110 -17.00 10.09 -2.77
CA LYS A 110 -18.18 10.98 -2.88
C LYS A 110 -18.50 11.39 -4.30
N LEU A 111 -18.35 10.47 -5.25
CA LEU A 111 -18.75 10.72 -6.63
C LEU A 111 -20.26 10.81 -6.77
N PRO A 112 -20.79 11.49 -7.83
CA PRO A 112 -22.22 11.51 -8.09
C PRO A 112 -22.79 10.09 -8.28
N GLN A 113 -24.03 9.89 -7.85
CA GLN A 113 -24.66 8.55 -7.86
C GLN A 113 -24.71 7.92 -9.26
N ASP A 114 -25.01 8.71 -10.30
CA ASP A 114 -25.01 8.24 -11.68
C ASP A 114 -23.62 7.78 -12.14
N GLU A 115 -22.56 8.46 -11.73
CA GLU A 115 -21.18 8.09 -12.02
C GLU A 115 -20.81 6.77 -11.33
N ILE A 116 -21.22 6.61 -10.06
CA ILE A 116 -21.00 5.37 -9.30
C ILE A 116 -21.66 4.19 -10.01
N ILE A 117 -22.92 4.35 -10.40
CA ILE A 117 -23.69 3.28 -11.08
C ILE A 117 -23.01 2.92 -12.40
N ARG A 118 -22.66 3.91 -13.22
CA ARG A 118 -22.03 3.69 -14.51
C ARG A 118 -20.71 2.94 -14.38
N ARG A 119 -19.80 3.43 -13.55
CA ARG A 119 -18.47 2.82 -13.37
C ARG A 119 -18.55 1.43 -12.77
N THR A 120 -19.41 1.24 -11.79
CA THR A 120 -19.59 -0.06 -11.16
C THR A 120 -20.15 -1.10 -12.13
N ASN A 121 -21.15 -0.71 -12.92
CA ASN A 121 -21.73 -1.60 -13.94
C ASN A 121 -20.71 -1.95 -15.01
N ASP A 122 -19.87 -1.00 -15.43
CA ASP A 122 -18.80 -1.26 -16.41
C ASP A 122 -17.84 -2.33 -15.90
N VAL A 123 -17.44 -2.26 -14.63
CA VAL A 123 -16.56 -3.26 -14.02
C VAL A 123 -17.25 -4.62 -13.91
N VAL A 124 -18.52 -4.65 -13.49
CA VAL A 124 -19.28 -5.90 -13.37
C VAL A 124 -19.41 -6.60 -14.74
N GLU A 125 -19.61 -5.86 -15.82
CA GLU A 125 -19.69 -6.42 -17.17
C GLU A 125 -18.35 -7.03 -17.64
N LEU A 126 -17.20 -6.53 -17.13
CA LEU A 126 -15.89 -7.09 -17.45
C LEU A 126 -15.61 -8.42 -16.75
N MET A 127 -16.38 -8.74 -15.74
CA MET A 127 -16.22 -9.98 -14.94
C MET A 127 -17.07 -11.14 -15.58
#